data_b367c50a829bd64c518e3e56699e54bc
#
_entry.id   b367c50a829bd64c518e3e56699e54bc
#
_cell.length_a   1.000
_cell.length_b   1.000
_cell.length_c   1.000
_cell.angle_alpha   90.00
_cell.angle_beta   90.00
_cell.angle_gamma   90.00
#
_symmetry.space_group_name_H-M   'P 1'
#
loop_
_entity.id
_entity.type
_entity.pdbx_description
1 polymer ?
#
loop_
_entity_poly.entity_id
_entity_poly.type
_entity_poly.pdbx_seq_one_letter_code
_entity_poly.pdbx_strand_id
1 'polypeptide(L)'
;MAGASTVLEDGSLLSRLDKQLVKLERFFALLSGLAVFSLMFLAAYSVGGRKFFGSPMAGYVDWIEMLMPLIAFMGIAYVQRDGGHIRMDIVIGQLKGRALWAAELLSVILILLLIVGLIWGSWAHFDRSFDFSRPLWSRDSTIDIGLPVWPSKILVPVAFSVLCLRLLIQIWAYGRAFVLGLERPVSVPLIQTVAEQAAQEADQLEGRD
;
A
#
# COMPACT_ATOMS: atom_id res chain seq x y z
N MET A 1 -11.29 -3.39 14.56
CA MET A 1 -9.96 -3.23 13.94
C MET A 1 -9.61 -4.60 13.41
N ALA A 2 -9.36 -4.74 12.09
CA ALA A 2 -8.90 -6.01 11.54
C ALA A 2 -7.60 -6.39 12.26
N GLY A 3 -7.54 -7.59 12.85
CA GLY A 3 -6.38 -8.06 13.59
C GLY A 3 -5.15 -8.05 12.68
N ALA A 4 -4.12 -7.33 13.06
CA ALA A 4 -2.85 -7.35 12.36
C ALA A 4 -2.33 -8.80 12.38
N SER A 5 -2.20 -9.41 11.20
CA SER A 5 -1.62 -10.76 11.10
C SER A 5 -0.21 -10.72 11.67
N THR A 6 0.09 -11.64 12.59
CA THR A 6 1.45 -11.73 13.18
C THR A 6 2.41 -12.22 12.12
N VAL A 7 3.33 -11.34 11.69
CA VAL A 7 4.43 -11.71 10.80
C VAL A 7 5.59 -12.24 11.65
N LEU A 8 5.95 -13.50 11.47
CA LEU A 8 7.06 -14.11 12.20
C LEU A 8 8.40 -13.56 11.71
N GLU A 9 9.32 -13.33 12.66
CA GLU A 9 10.66 -12.83 12.42
C GLU A 9 11.70 -13.84 12.89
N ASP A 10 12.75 -14.04 12.11
CA ASP A 10 13.92 -14.81 12.47
C ASP A 10 15.22 -14.01 12.20
N GLY A 11 16.38 -14.57 12.49
CA GLY A 11 17.68 -13.96 12.19
C GLY A 11 18.11 -14.05 10.73
N SER A 12 17.26 -14.55 9.83
CA SER A 12 17.58 -14.76 8.41
C SER A 12 17.75 -13.45 7.65
N LEU A 13 18.44 -13.52 6.50
CA LEU A 13 18.60 -12.39 5.59
C LEU A 13 17.22 -11.89 5.09
N LEU A 14 16.28 -12.80 4.89
CA LEU A 14 14.90 -12.50 4.52
C LEU A 14 14.23 -11.57 5.55
N SER A 15 14.32 -11.91 6.83
CA SER A 15 13.76 -11.11 7.92
C SER A 15 14.44 -9.74 8.06
N ARG A 16 15.76 -9.66 7.78
CA ARG A 16 16.46 -8.36 7.79
C ARG A 16 15.99 -7.43 6.67
N LEU A 17 15.80 -7.96 5.46
CA LEU A 17 15.28 -7.21 4.31
C LEU A 17 13.82 -6.78 4.58
N ASP A 18 12.99 -7.66 5.13
CA ASP A 18 11.63 -7.33 5.54
C ASP A 18 11.61 -6.16 6.53
N LYS A 19 12.44 -6.19 7.57
CA LYS A 19 12.55 -5.10 8.56
C LYS A 19 12.94 -3.76 7.98
N GLN A 20 13.83 -3.73 6.98
CA GLN A 20 14.22 -2.48 6.33
C GLN A 20 13.07 -1.96 5.45
N LEU A 21 12.43 -2.83 4.69
CA LEU A 21 11.33 -2.45 3.82
C LEU A 21 10.12 -1.95 4.62
N VAL A 22 9.81 -2.57 5.76
CA VAL A 22 8.73 -2.14 6.66
C VAL A 22 8.90 -0.70 7.14
N LYS A 23 10.14 -0.26 7.41
CA LYS A 23 10.37 1.13 7.82
C LYS A 23 9.97 2.11 6.71
N LEU A 24 10.31 1.79 5.46
CA LEU A 24 9.94 2.60 4.30
C LEU A 24 8.41 2.57 4.07
N GLU A 25 7.80 1.40 4.18
CA GLU A 25 6.34 1.23 4.04
C GLU A 25 5.56 2.00 5.10
N ARG A 26 6.00 1.95 6.36
CA ARG A 26 5.41 2.73 7.46
C ARG A 26 5.55 4.23 7.24
N PHE A 27 6.69 4.68 6.72
CA PHE A 27 6.89 6.07 6.37
C PHE A 27 5.92 6.52 5.27
N PHE A 28 5.74 5.70 4.22
CA PHE A 28 4.79 6.01 3.16
C PHE A 28 3.33 5.95 3.63
N ALA A 29 2.99 5.00 4.48
CA ALA A 29 1.66 4.94 5.11
C ALA A 29 1.38 6.16 5.99
N LEU A 30 2.39 6.63 6.73
CA LEU A 30 2.29 7.87 7.52
C LEU A 30 2.07 9.09 6.61
N LEU A 31 2.81 9.21 5.51
CA LEU A 31 2.61 10.29 4.53
C LEU A 31 1.21 10.26 3.94
N SER A 32 0.69 9.08 3.58
CA SER A 32 -0.68 8.90 3.11
C SER A 32 -1.70 9.38 4.17
N GLY A 33 -1.52 8.96 5.42
CA GLY A 33 -2.38 9.40 6.54
C GLY A 33 -2.35 10.91 6.78
N LEU A 34 -1.16 11.52 6.73
CA LEU A 34 -1.00 12.97 6.84
C LEU A 34 -1.66 13.72 5.68
N ALA A 35 -1.61 13.16 4.46
CA ALA A 35 -2.28 13.75 3.31
C ALA A 35 -3.82 13.72 3.47
N VAL A 36 -4.39 12.62 3.95
CA VAL A 36 -5.83 12.54 4.28
C VAL A 36 -6.20 13.61 5.31
N PHE A 37 -5.41 13.71 6.37
CA PHE A 37 -5.63 14.69 7.43
C PHE A 37 -5.55 16.13 6.89
N SER A 38 -4.56 16.42 6.03
CA SER A 38 -4.41 17.72 5.38
C SER A 38 -5.61 18.07 4.50
N LEU A 39 -6.12 17.09 3.71
CA LEU A 39 -7.33 17.30 2.91
C LEU A 39 -8.56 17.57 3.75
N MET A 40 -8.68 16.95 4.93
CA MET A 40 -9.79 17.22 5.85
C MET A 40 -9.78 18.69 6.30
N PHE A 41 -8.62 19.23 6.70
CA PHE A 41 -8.51 20.65 7.06
C PHE A 41 -8.76 21.57 5.89
N LEU A 42 -8.21 21.24 4.72
CA LEU A 42 -8.41 22.01 3.49
C LEU A 42 -9.91 22.07 3.12
N ALA A 43 -10.63 20.96 3.26
CA ALA A 43 -12.06 20.89 3.01
C ALA A 43 -12.83 21.75 4.02
N ALA A 44 -12.53 21.63 5.31
CA ALA A 44 -13.17 22.43 6.36
C ALA A 44 -12.94 23.94 6.16
N TYR A 45 -11.70 24.33 5.81
CA TYR A 45 -11.34 25.70 5.50
C TYR A 45 -12.10 26.24 4.26
N SER A 46 -12.15 25.47 3.17
CA SER A 46 -12.83 25.87 1.93
C SER A 46 -14.34 26.03 2.12
N VAL A 47 -14.98 25.09 2.87
CA VAL A 47 -16.40 25.16 3.19
C VAL A 47 -16.71 26.34 4.12
N GLY A 48 -15.88 26.55 5.16
CA GLY A 48 -15.99 27.67 6.08
C GLY A 48 -15.84 29.01 5.35
N GLY A 49 -14.82 29.14 4.51
CA GLY A 49 -14.58 30.32 3.69
C GLY A 49 -15.77 30.68 2.80
N ARG A 50 -16.36 29.69 2.15
CA ARG A 50 -17.55 29.86 1.32
C ARG A 50 -18.76 30.31 2.15
N LYS A 51 -18.98 29.71 3.33
CA LYS A 51 -20.15 29.96 4.14
C LYS A 51 -20.09 31.31 4.87
N PHE A 52 -18.94 31.70 5.42
CA PHE A 52 -18.79 32.89 6.26
C PHE A 52 -18.28 34.09 5.49
N PHE A 53 -17.48 33.92 4.46
CA PHE A 53 -16.83 35.01 3.73
C PHE A 53 -17.26 35.08 2.25
N GLY A 54 -18.13 34.17 1.78
CA GLY A 54 -18.59 34.13 0.40
C GLY A 54 -17.47 33.76 -0.63
N SER A 55 -16.28 33.43 -0.15
CA SER A 55 -15.11 33.10 -0.99
C SER A 55 -14.54 31.73 -0.62
N PRO A 56 -14.64 30.72 -1.49
CA PRO A 56 -13.97 29.46 -1.30
C PRO A 56 -12.46 29.60 -1.46
N MET A 57 -11.70 28.62 -0.95
CA MET A 57 -10.25 28.57 -1.18
C MET A 57 -9.93 28.40 -2.66
N ALA A 58 -9.10 29.28 -3.22
CA ALA A 58 -8.61 29.13 -4.59
C ALA A 58 -7.74 27.85 -4.72
N GLY A 59 -7.93 27.10 -5.83
CA GLY A 59 -7.17 25.89 -6.07
C GLY A 59 -7.51 24.70 -5.16
N TYR A 60 -8.65 24.73 -4.47
CA TYR A 60 -9.07 23.60 -3.60
C TYR A 60 -9.12 22.28 -4.35
N VAL A 61 -9.64 22.29 -5.57
CA VAL A 61 -9.73 21.10 -6.43
C VAL A 61 -8.33 20.63 -6.86
N ASP A 62 -7.45 21.57 -7.20
CA ASP A 62 -6.07 21.28 -7.60
C ASP A 62 -5.28 20.55 -6.49
N TRP A 63 -5.44 20.99 -5.24
CA TRP A 63 -4.82 20.31 -4.09
C TRP A 63 -5.36 18.89 -3.88
N ILE A 64 -6.66 18.66 -4.06
CA ILE A 64 -7.24 17.32 -4.01
C ILE A 64 -6.61 16.45 -5.10
N GLU A 65 -6.57 16.93 -6.34
CA GLU A 65 -6.00 16.20 -7.47
C GLU A 65 -4.54 15.81 -7.22
N MET A 66 -3.74 16.73 -6.67
CA MET A 66 -2.33 16.50 -6.37
C MET A 66 -2.09 15.49 -5.25
N LEU A 67 -2.95 15.47 -4.22
CA LEU A 67 -2.80 14.58 -3.06
C LEU A 67 -3.46 13.20 -3.25
N MET A 68 -4.39 13.05 -4.19
CA MET A 68 -5.07 11.78 -4.47
C MET A 68 -4.12 10.61 -4.70
N PRO A 69 -3.08 10.69 -5.56
CA PRO A 69 -2.17 9.57 -5.75
C PRO A 69 -1.37 9.23 -4.50
N LEU A 70 -0.99 10.20 -3.69
CA LEU A 70 -0.31 9.99 -2.41
C LEU A 70 -1.19 9.16 -1.46
N ILE A 71 -2.47 9.54 -1.34
CA ILE A 71 -3.43 8.87 -0.47
C ILE A 71 -3.74 7.46 -0.97
N ALA A 72 -3.96 7.30 -2.26
CA ALA A 72 -4.42 6.04 -2.84
C ALA A 72 -3.32 4.96 -2.90
N PHE A 73 -2.07 5.35 -3.18
CA PHE A 73 -1.03 4.38 -3.52
C PHE A 73 0.07 4.21 -2.47
N MET A 74 0.40 5.22 -1.67
CA MET A 74 1.55 5.13 -0.75
C MET A 74 1.37 4.09 0.38
N GLY A 75 0.15 3.80 0.80
CA GLY A 75 -0.14 2.78 1.83
C GLY A 75 -0.21 1.34 1.32
N ILE A 76 -0.26 1.11 0.00
CA ILE A 76 -0.61 -0.19 -0.58
C ILE A 76 0.39 -1.31 -0.21
N ALA A 77 1.68 -1.00 -0.17
CA ALA A 77 2.73 -1.97 0.16
C ALA A 77 2.64 -2.41 1.64
N TYR A 78 2.31 -1.49 2.54
CA TYR A 78 2.09 -1.79 3.95
C TYR A 78 0.88 -2.70 4.16
N VAL A 79 -0.24 -2.41 3.49
CA VAL A 79 -1.46 -3.25 3.51
C VAL A 79 -1.18 -4.64 2.95
N GLN A 80 -0.37 -4.74 1.89
CA GLN A 80 0.04 -6.04 1.33
C GLN A 80 0.84 -6.87 2.33
N ARG A 81 1.72 -6.26 3.11
CA ARG A 81 2.50 -6.95 4.15
C ARG A 81 1.61 -7.56 5.22
N ASP A 82 0.64 -6.81 5.69
CA ASP A 82 -0.25 -7.23 6.78
C ASP A 82 -1.34 -8.21 6.30
N GLY A 83 -1.34 -8.58 5.00
CA GLY A 83 -2.36 -9.46 4.43
C GLY A 83 -3.75 -8.84 4.40
N GLY A 84 -3.84 -7.50 4.47
CA GLY A 84 -5.09 -6.75 4.47
C GLY A 84 -5.84 -6.74 3.12
N HIS A 85 -5.26 -7.31 2.07
CA HIS A 85 -6.01 -7.55 0.83
C HIS A 85 -7.03 -8.65 1.05
N ILE A 86 -8.21 -8.46 0.49
CA ILE A 86 -9.29 -9.46 0.52
C ILE A 86 -8.74 -10.75 -0.10
N ARG A 87 -8.38 -11.70 0.76
CA ARG A 87 -8.04 -13.06 0.35
C ARG A 87 -9.32 -13.85 0.26
N MET A 88 -9.40 -14.72 -0.72
CA MET A 88 -10.46 -15.74 -0.73
C MET A 88 -10.14 -16.82 0.32
N ASP A 89 -10.14 -16.43 1.60
CA ASP A 89 -9.81 -17.32 2.72
C ASP A 89 -10.69 -18.57 2.76
N ILE A 90 -11.92 -18.49 2.20
CA ILE A 90 -12.84 -19.62 2.07
C ILE A 90 -12.24 -20.72 1.19
N VAL A 91 -11.56 -20.38 0.10
CA VAL A 91 -10.94 -21.36 -0.81
C VAL A 91 -9.55 -21.77 -0.29
N ILE A 92 -8.75 -20.80 0.12
CA ILE A 92 -7.37 -21.01 0.58
C ILE A 92 -7.36 -21.74 1.94
N GLY A 93 -8.30 -21.46 2.83
CA GLY A 93 -8.45 -22.13 4.13
C GLY A 93 -8.79 -23.62 4.05
N GLN A 94 -9.26 -24.12 2.90
CA GLN A 94 -9.47 -25.55 2.65
C GLN A 94 -8.19 -26.28 2.22
N LEU A 95 -7.19 -25.55 1.73
CA LEU A 95 -5.91 -26.10 1.29
C LEU A 95 -4.97 -26.28 2.50
N LYS A 96 -4.25 -27.39 2.54
CA LYS A 96 -3.28 -27.70 3.60
C LYS A 96 -1.91 -28.03 3.03
N GLY A 97 -0.86 -27.75 3.81
CA GLY A 97 0.50 -28.11 3.47
C GLY A 97 1.01 -27.41 2.22
N ARG A 98 1.71 -28.16 1.33
CA ARG A 98 2.34 -27.61 0.13
C ARG A 98 1.36 -27.00 -0.87
N ALA A 99 0.14 -27.52 -0.98
CA ALA A 99 -0.87 -26.98 -1.89
C ALA A 99 -1.27 -25.55 -1.53
N LEU A 100 -1.34 -25.24 -0.25
CA LEU A 100 -1.57 -23.89 0.26
C LEU A 100 -0.48 -22.92 -0.21
N TRP A 101 0.80 -23.29 0.01
CA TRP A 101 1.93 -22.44 -0.39
C TRP A 101 2.07 -22.29 -1.90
N ALA A 102 1.68 -23.31 -2.67
CA ALA A 102 1.63 -23.22 -4.13
C ALA A 102 0.57 -22.21 -4.60
N ALA A 103 -0.62 -22.22 -4.00
CA ALA A 103 -1.69 -21.26 -4.32
C ALA A 103 -1.29 -19.82 -3.97
N GLU A 104 -0.71 -19.61 -2.78
CA GLU A 104 -0.20 -18.30 -2.35
C GLU A 104 0.92 -17.81 -3.26
N LEU A 105 1.87 -18.67 -3.60
CA LEU A 105 2.97 -18.33 -4.52
C LEU A 105 2.44 -17.93 -5.90
N LEU A 106 1.49 -18.69 -6.44
CA LEU A 106 0.87 -18.39 -7.74
C LEU A 106 0.15 -17.03 -7.69
N SER A 107 -0.62 -16.76 -6.64
CA SER A 107 -1.32 -15.49 -6.46
C SER A 107 -0.37 -14.31 -6.44
N VAL A 108 0.72 -14.40 -5.66
CA VAL A 108 1.71 -13.34 -5.56
C VAL A 108 2.47 -13.12 -6.88
N ILE A 109 2.74 -14.19 -7.64
CA ILE A 109 3.36 -14.07 -8.97
C ILE A 109 2.43 -13.36 -9.94
N LEU A 110 1.13 -13.69 -9.96
CA LEU A 110 0.15 -13.02 -10.83
C LEU A 110 0.03 -11.53 -10.48
N ILE A 111 -0.02 -11.20 -9.18
CA ILE A 111 -0.01 -9.80 -8.73
C ILE A 111 1.29 -9.11 -9.17
N LEU A 112 2.46 -9.76 -9.04
CA LEU A 112 3.73 -9.19 -9.47
C LEU A 112 3.74 -8.86 -10.96
N LEU A 113 3.25 -9.75 -11.82
CA LEU A 113 3.15 -9.50 -13.26
C LEU A 113 2.27 -8.29 -13.58
N LEU A 114 1.14 -8.18 -12.90
CA LEU A 114 0.26 -7.02 -13.01
C LEU A 114 0.96 -5.72 -12.58
N ILE A 115 1.63 -5.74 -11.41
CA ILE A 115 2.32 -4.55 -10.88
C ILE A 115 3.48 -4.12 -11.77
N VAL A 116 4.24 -5.03 -12.37
CA VAL A 116 5.29 -4.70 -13.34
C VAL A 116 4.70 -3.96 -14.56
N GLY A 117 3.57 -4.45 -15.09
CA GLY A 117 2.85 -3.76 -16.16
C GLY A 117 2.36 -2.37 -15.75
N LEU A 118 1.87 -2.22 -14.53
CA LEU A 118 1.42 -0.93 -13.98
C LEU A 118 2.58 0.03 -13.74
N ILE A 119 3.76 -0.45 -13.32
CA ILE A 119 4.96 0.39 -13.20
C ILE A 119 5.32 0.95 -14.57
N TRP A 120 5.37 0.12 -15.61
CA TRP A 120 5.69 0.59 -16.95
C TRP A 120 4.68 1.60 -17.48
N GLY A 121 3.38 1.31 -17.37
CA GLY A 121 2.34 2.24 -17.82
C GLY A 121 2.34 3.55 -17.05
N SER A 122 2.49 3.53 -15.73
CA SER A 122 2.54 4.72 -14.89
C SER A 122 3.82 5.54 -15.10
N TRP A 123 4.96 4.87 -15.38
CA TRP A 123 6.20 5.56 -15.75
C TRP A 123 6.05 6.32 -17.09
N ALA A 124 5.48 5.66 -18.10
CA ALA A 124 5.20 6.32 -19.38
C ALA A 124 4.23 7.51 -19.23
N HIS A 125 3.30 7.43 -18.28
CA HIS A 125 2.39 8.53 -17.96
C HIS A 125 3.09 9.71 -17.27
N PHE A 126 4.02 9.42 -16.35
CA PHE A 126 4.89 10.41 -15.73
C PHE A 126 5.78 11.11 -16.77
N ASP A 127 6.46 10.34 -17.64
CA ASP A 127 7.40 10.85 -18.64
C ASP A 127 6.76 11.86 -19.62
N ARG A 128 5.48 11.66 -19.96
CA ARG A 128 4.72 12.60 -20.79
C ARG A 128 4.50 13.96 -20.14
N SER A 129 4.45 14.02 -18.81
CA SER A 129 4.21 15.26 -18.06
C SER A 129 5.47 15.95 -17.62
N PHE A 130 6.61 15.23 -17.63
CA PHE A 130 7.88 15.73 -17.15
C PHE A 130 8.74 16.29 -18.29
N ASP A 131 9.31 17.51 -18.12
CA ASP A 131 10.18 18.14 -19.11
C ASP A 131 11.12 19.15 -18.45
N PHE A 132 12.40 18.86 -18.43
CA PHE A 132 13.42 19.76 -17.86
C PHE A 132 13.51 21.13 -18.54
N SER A 133 13.06 21.27 -19.80
CA SER A 133 13.13 22.52 -20.55
C SER A 133 11.98 23.49 -20.25
N ARG A 134 10.98 23.02 -19.50
CA ARG A 134 9.78 23.79 -19.18
C ARG A 134 9.84 24.42 -17.79
N PRO A 135 9.10 25.54 -17.55
CA PRO A 135 8.94 26.10 -16.21
C PRO A 135 8.36 25.02 -15.25
N LEU A 136 8.91 24.95 -14.02
CA LEU A 136 8.54 23.95 -13.01
C LEU A 136 8.65 22.50 -13.49
N TRP A 137 9.43 22.24 -14.57
CA TRP A 137 9.67 20.92 -15.19
C TRP A 137 8.40 20.17 -15.58
N SER A 138 7.32 20.91 -15.90
CA SER A 138 6.03 20.31 -16.19
C SER A 138 5.50 20.74 -17.55
N ARG A 139 4.99 19.77 -18.32
CA ARG A 139 4.22 20.03 -19.54
C ARG A 139 2.77 20.32 -19.23
N ASP A 140 2.28 19.74 -18.13
CA ASP A 140 0.89 19.83 -17.68
C ASP A 140 0.82 20.64 -16.39
N SER A 141 -0.23 21.43 -16.23
CA SER A 141 -0.54 22.15 -15.00
C SER A 141 -2.00 21.94 -14.61
N THR A 142 -2.28 22.08 -13.33
CA THR A 142 -3.66 22.12 -12.83
C THR A 142 -4.40 23.36 -13.34
N ILE A 143 -5.72 23.35 -13.28
CA ILE A 143 -6.58 24.34 -13.96
C ILE A 143 -6.68 25.64 -13.19
N ASP A 144 -6.87 25.59 -11.86
CA ASP A 144 -7.21 26.77 -11.06
C ASP A 144 -5.98 27.63 -10.72
N ILE A 145 -4.91 27.01 -10.21
CA ILE A 145 -3.71 27.71 -9.72
C ILE A 145 -2.42 27.35 -10.46
N GLY A 146 -2.51 26.50 -11.49
CA GLY A 146 -1.38 26.19 -12.36
C GLY A 146 -0.26 25.38 -11.70
N LEU A 147 -0.55 24.50 -10.74
CA LEU A 147 0.45 23.63 -10.12
C LEU A 147 1.00 22.60 -11.10
N PRO A 148 2.30 22.27 -11.04
CA PRO A 148 2.89 21.23 -11.87
C PRO A 148 2.31 19.85 -11.50
N VAL A 149 1.88 19.07 -12.48
CA VAL A 149 1.20 17.77 -12.23
C VAL A 149 2.20 16.59 -12.11
N TRP A 150 3.43 16.73 -12.61
CA TRP A 150 4.41 15.65 -12.58
C TRP A 150 4.70 15.07 -11.18
N PRO A 151 4.70 15.85 -10.05
CA PRO A 151 4.97 15.29 -8.73
C PRO A 151 3.90 14.29 -8.29
N SER A 152 2.63 14.52 -8.63
CA SER A 152 1.56 13.55 -8.33
C SER A 152 1.67 12.29 -9.19
N LYS A 153 2.10 12.43 -10.45
CA LYS A 153 2.26 11.30 -11.37
C LYS A 153 3.44 10.38 -11.01
N ILE A 154 4.56 10.92 -10.51
CA ILE A 154 5.71 10.09 -10.10
C ILE A 154 5.43 9.26 -8.83
N LEU A 155 4.49 9.68 -7.98
CA LEU A 155 4.14 8.93 -6.77
C LEU A 155 3.62 7.53 -7.09
N VAL A 156 2.92 7.37 -8.20
CA VAL A 156 2.32 6.09 -8.61
C VAL A 156 3.38 5.04 -8.93
N PRO A 157 4.33 5.26 -9.87
CA PRO A 157 5.37 4.27 -10.15
C PRO A 157 6.31 4.03 -8.96
N VAL A 158 6.54 5.04 -8.10
CA VAL A 158 7.32 4.87 -6.87
C VAL A 158 6.59 3.93 -5.89
N ALA A 159 5.31 4.14 -5.64
CA ALA A 159 4.52 3.28 -4.76
C ALA A 159 4.46 1.83 -5.29
N PHE A 160 4.22 1.65 -6.59
CA PHE A 160 4.22 0.32 -7.20
C PHE A 160 5.61 -0.33 -7.19
N SER A 161 6.70 0.44 -7.28
CA SER A 161 8.05 -0.11 -7.15
C SER A 161 8.32 -0.65 -5.74
N VAL A 162 7.86 0.05 -4.70
CA VAL A 162 7.96 -0.44 -3.31
C VAL A 162 7.09 -1.69 -3.11
N LEU A 163 5.87 -1.71 -3.68
CA LEU A 163 5.02 -2.89 -3.67
C LEU A 163 5.69 -4.06 -4.42
N CYS A 164 6.33 -3.82 -5.56
CA CYS A 164 7.08 -4.83 -6.30
C CYS A 164 8.19 -5.46 -5.43
N LEU A 165 8.97 -4.64 -4.71
CA LEU A 165 9.97 -5.16 -3.76
C LEU A 165 9.33 -6.02 -2.66
N ARG A 166 8.18 -5.63 -2.14
CA ARG A 166 7.41 -6.41 -1.17
C ARG A 166 7.00 -7.77 -1.73
N LEU A 167 6.46 -7.80 -2.94
CA LEU A 167 6.04 -9.04 -3.61
C LEU A 167 7.22 -9.98 -3.87
N LEU A 168 8.40 -9.46 -4.22
CA LEU A 168 9.62 -10.27 -4.38
C LEU A 168 10.05 -10.94 -3.07
N ILE A 169 9.98 -10.24 -1.95
CA ILE A 169 10.24 -10.82 -0.62
C ILE A 169 9.21 -11.91 -0.30
N GLN A 170 7.92 -11.69 -0.60
CA GLN A 170 6.86 -12.68 -0.38
C GLN A 170 7.04 -13.92 -1.27
N ILE A 171 7.42 -13.75 -2.54
CA ILE A 171 7.73 -14.89 -3.43
C ILE A 171 8.88 -15.71 -2.86
N TRP A 172 9.94 -15.08 -2.36
CA TRP A 172 11.04 -15.78 -1.74
C TRP A 172 10.58 -16.55 -0.48
N ALA A 173 9.78 -15.93 0.39
CA ALA A 173 9.26 -16.54 1.60
C ALA A 173 8.34 -17.73 1.30
N TYR A 174 7.36 -17.57 0.41
CA TYR A 174 6.45 -18.65 0.01
C TYR A 174 7.16 -19.76 -0.77
N GLY A 175 8.12 -19.41 -1.62
CA GLY A 175 8.97 -20.40 -2.32
C GLY A 175 9.75 -21.29 -1.34
N ARG A 176 10.36 -20.69 -0.30
CA ARG A 176 11.01 -21.46 0.77
C ARG A 176 10.01 -22.34 1.53
N ALA A 177 8.84 -21.82 1.86
CA ALA A 177 7.81 -22.56 2.56
C ALA A 177 7.33 -23.76 1.73
N PHE A 178 7.16 -23.59 0.42
CA PHE A 178 6.77 -24.66 -0.50
C PHE A 178 7.83 -25.77 -0.59
N VAL A 179 9.11 -25.40 -0.78
CA VAL A 179 10.21 -26.38 -0.94
C VAL A 179 10.48 -27.10 0.36
N LEU A 180 10.55 -26.40 1.49
CA LEU A 180 10.89 -26.96 2.80
C LEU A 180 9.69 -27.54 3.53
N GLY A 181 8.46 -27.30 3.06
CA GLY A 181 7.24 -27.76 3.72
C GLY A 181 7.01 -27.12 5.09
N LEU A 182 7.39 -25.85 5.26
CA LEU A 182 7.28 -25.14 6.54
C LEU A 182 5.80 -24.93 6.90
N GLU A 183 5.44 -25.20 8.15
CA GLU A 183 4.09 -24.90 8.66
C GLU A 183 3.89 -23.41 8.91
N ARG A 184 4.93 -22.70 9.33
CA ARG A 184 4.91 -21.28 9.65
C ARG A 184 6.05 -20.54 8.96
N PRO A 185 5.81 -19.98 7.77
CA PRO A 185 6.81 -19.19 7.06
C PRO A 185 7.09 -17.85 7.74
N VAL A 186 8.30 -17.35 7.56
CA VAL A 186 8.78 -16.07 8.10
C VAL A 186 8.54 -14.96 7.08
N SER A 187 8.32 -13.73 7.57
CA SER A 187 8.18 -12.51 6.75
C SER A 187 6.95 -12.48 5.82
N VAL A 188 5.95 -13.31 6.09
CA VAL A 188 4.64 -13.32 5.42
C VAL A 188 3.53 -13.38 6.46
N PRO A 189 2.33 -12.85 6.14
CA PRO A 189 1.20 -12.93 7.03
C PRO A 189 0.77 -14.39 7.23
N LEU A 190 0.60 -14.80 8.46
CA LEU A 190 0.06 -16.12 8.78
C LEU A 190 -1.43 -16.16 8.42
N ILE A 191 -1.85 -17.27 7.84
CA ILE A 191 -3.26 -17.54 7.57
C ILE A 191 -3.85 -18.01 8.89
N GLN A 192 -4.72 -17.19 9.47
CA GLN A 192 -5.45 -17.55 10.69
C GLN A 192 -6.73 -18.26 10.29
N THR A 193 -7.05 -19.34 10.95
CA THR A 193 -8.37 -19.96 10.81
C THR A 193 -9.44 -19.07 11.44
N VAL A 194 -10.69 -19.18 10.96
CA VAL A 194 -11.82 -18.42 11.52
C VAL A 194 -11.95 -18.62 13.03
N ALA A 195 -11.64 -19.83 13.52
CA ALA A 195 -11.63 -20.14 14.95
C ALA A 195 -10.52 -19.41 15.73
N GLU A 196 -9.31 -19.28 15.15
CA GLU A 196 -8.21 -18.54 15.76
C GLU A 196 -8.47 -17.02 15.78
N GLN A 197 -9.10 -16.49 14.74
CA GLN A 197 -9.53 -15.08 14.70
C GLN A 197 -10.57 -14.80 15.77
N ALA A 198 -11.59 -15.64 15.88
CA ALA A 198 -12.63 -15.52 16.90
C ALA A 198 -12.05 -15.62 18.33
N ALA A 199 -11.09 -16.53 18.56
CA ALA A 199 -10.42 -16.67 19.86
C ALA A 199 -9.60 -15.41 20.20
N GLN A 200 -8.85 -14.83 19.24
CA GLN A 200 -8.10 -13.61 19.47
C GLN A 200 -8.99 -12.40 19.74
N GLU A 201 -10.13 -12.29 19.05
CA GLU A 201 -11.11 -11.23 19.31
C GLU A 201 -11.73 -11.37 20.72
N ALA A 202 -12.01 -12.60 21.17
CA ALA A 202 -12.52 -12.87 22.52
C ALA A 202 -11.49 -12.48 23.58
N ASP A 203 -10.22 -12.88 23.44
CA ASP A 203 -9.12 -12.51 24.36
C ASP A 203 -8.92 -10.97 24.44
N GLN A 204 -9.08 -10.26 23.32
CA GLN A 204 -8.98 -8.80 23.33
C GLN A 204 -10.14 -8.10 24.05
N LEU A 205 -11.30 -8.74 24.11
CA LEU A 205 -12.45 -8.23 24.86
C LEU A 205 -12.30 -8.50 26.36
N GLU A 206 -11.82 -9.69 26.76
CA GLU A 206 -11.58 -10.06 28.15
C GLU A 206 -10.42 -9.27 28.79
N GLY A 207 -9.39 -8.89 28.04
CA GLY A 207 -8.27 -8.08 28.53
C GLY A 207 -8.57 -6.57 28.66
N ARG A 208 -9.82 -6.15 28.45
CA ARG A 208 -10.26 -4.74 28.58
C ARG A 208 -11.06 -4.44 29.84
N ASP A 209 -11.36 -5.45 30.62
CA ASP A 209 -11.97 -5.37 31.95
C ASP A 209 -10.88 -5.36 33.04
#